data_d26c0e164dca0ac191719389d51214f5
#
_entry.id   d26c0e164dca0ac191719389d51214f5
#
_cell.length_a   1.000
_cell.length_b   1.000
_cell.length_c   1.000
_cell.angle_alpha   90.00
_cell.angle_beta   90.00
_cell.angle_gamma   90.00
#
_symmetry.space_group_name_H-M   'P 1'
#
loop_
_entity.id
_entity.type
_entity.pdbx_description
1 polymer ?
#
loop_
_entity_poly.entity_id
_entity_poly.type
_entity_poly.pdbx_seq_one_letter_code
_entity_poly.pdbx_strand_id
1 'polypeptide(L)'
;QIKKNLIGSGTNTVQIQLYQGDYPYEILYNGLPAGIPVCTEETLQSIRDVENVEDAALYTSRTDYNSGVYYGNNGITGAQIFGVDNSYFSTNGLVLKDGRSFVDSDFTAFRSVAIIDIGTADSLFDGDDPIGKTIEINQLPFTVIGIVEEDSKFEPVINSIEEYYTYYANRSSARVFVPSAMWPAIYSFDEPQSVSIRVSSTEAMTNAGQEVADILNAQ
;
A
#
# COMPACT_ATOMS: atom_id res chain seq x y z
N GLN A 1 2.95 19.23 -4.76
CA GLN A 1 2.75 19.46 -3.33
C GLN A 1 2.30 18.16 -2.68
N ILE A 2 3.00 17.72 -1.64
CA ILE A 2 2.62 16.54 -0.87
C ILE A 2 1.60 16.96 0.18
N LYS A 3 0.48 16.24 0.25
CA LYS A 3 -0.58 16.44 1.24
C LYS A 3 -0.82 15.15 2.01
N LYS A 4 -1.28 15.28 3.23
CA LYS A 4 -1.69 14.17 4.09
C LYS A 4 -3.16 13.79 3.82
N ASN A 5 -3.43 12.49 3.77
CA ASN A 5 -4.78 11.96 3.91
C ASN A 5 -4.93 11.38 5.31
N LEU A 6 -5.81 11.96 6.09
CA LEU A 6 -6.23 11.39 7.36
C LEU A 6 -7.23 10.29 7.04
N ILE A 7 -6.75 9.08 6.84
CA ILE A 7 -7.65 7.93 6.79
C ILE A 7 -7.90 7.57 8.25
N GLY A 8 -9.06 7.95 8.74
CA GLY A 8 -9.54 7.54 10.06
C GLY A 8 -9.89 6.04 10.06
N SER A 9 -8.91 5.19 9.76
CA SER A 9 -8.97 3.80 10.17
C SER A 9 -8.62 3.75 11.64
N GLY A 10 -9.25 2.88 12.43
CA GLY A 10 -8.94 2.72 13.86
C GLY A 10 -7.49 2.35 14.19
N THR A 11 -6.59 2.40 13.22
CA THR A 11 -5.15 2.13 13.33
C THR A 11 -4.30 3.34 13.66
N ASN A 12 -4.86 4.55 13.79
CA ASN A 12 -4.09 5.79 13.87
C ASN A 12 -3.07 5.94 12.74
N THR A 13 -3.42 5.50 11.54
CA THR A 13 -2.56 5.54 10.36
C THR A 13 -2.84 6.80 9.55
N VAL A 14 -1.78 7.48 9.14
CA VAL A 14 -1.82 8.65 8.25
C VAL A 14 -1.10 8.29 6.97
N GLN A 15 -1.74 8.53 5.83
CA GLN A 15 -1.10 8.39 4.52
C GLN A 15 -0.69 9.76 3.97
N ILE A 16 0.54 9.85 3.52
CA ILE A 16 1.13 11.04 2.92
C ILE A 16 1.47 10.73 1.48
N GLN A 17 0.83 11.43 0.55
CA GLN A 17 0.90 11.16 -0.89
C GLN A 17 1.19 12.43 -1.67
N LEU A 18 1.65 12.27 -2.91
CA LEU A 18 1.80 13.37 -3.84
C LEU A 18 0.42 13.84 -4.34
N TYR A 19 0.20 15.15 -4.34
CA TYR A 19 -1.02 15.79 -4.82
C TYR A 19 -0.73 16.82 -5.91
N GLN A 20 -1.68 16.92 -6.83
CA GLN A 20 -1.75 18.02 -7.79
C GLN A 20 -3.00 18.86 -7.48
N GLY A 21 -2.81 20.04 -6.91
CA GLY A 21 -3.92 20.82 -6.37
C GLY A 21 -4.59 20.10 -5.20
N ASP A 22 -5.87 19.79 -5.32
CA ASP A 22 -6.66 19.13 -4.28
C ASP A 22 -6.89 17.63 -4.52
N TYR A 23 -6.30 17.08 -5.58
CA TYR A 23 -6.47 15.67 -5.97
C TYR A 23 -5.15 14.90 -5.84
N PRO A 24 -5.18 13.60 -5.45
CA PRO A 24 -4.02 12.73 -5.52
C PRO A 24 -3.41 12.74 -6.92
N TYR A 25 -2.08 12.75 -7.00
CA TYR A 25 -1.40 12.69 -8.28
C TYR A 25 -1.51 11.29 -8.88
N GLU A 26 -2.15 11.22 -10.06
CA GLU A 26 -2.36 9.95 -10.75
C GLU A 26 -1.38 9.80 -11.93
N ILE A 27 -0.39 8.92 -11.77
CA ILE A 27 0.64 8.67 -12.78
C ILE A 27 0.03 8.14 -14.08
N LEU A 28 -1.04 7.36 -14.01
CA LEU A 28 -1.72 6.80 -15.18
C LEU A 28 -2.18 7.89 -16.16
N TYR A 29 -2.64 9.02 -15.65
CA TYR A 29 -3.16 10.14 -16.47
C TYR A 29 -2.16 11.26 -16.69
N ASN A 30 -1.28 11.48 -15.73
CA ASN A 30 -0.38 12.65 -15.72
C ASN A 30 1.06 12.31 -16.13
N GLY A 31 1.39 11.02 -16.24
CA GLY A 31 2.75 10.55 -16.46
C GLY A 31 3.63 10.68 -15.22
N LEU A 32 4.92 10.39 -15.35
CA LEU A 32 5.87 10.54 -14.26
C LEU A 32 6.13 12.03 -13.98
N PRO A 33 6.00 12.49 -12.71
CA PRO A 33 6.31 13.87 -12.37
C PRO A 33 7.82 14.11 -12.42
N ALA A 34 8.23 15.22 -13.01
CA ALA A 34 9.64 15.61 -13.05
C ALA A 34 10.08 16.20 -11.71
N GLY A 35 11.28 15.85 -11.26
CA GLY A 35 11.92 16.49 -10.12
C GLY A 35 11.41 16.04 -8.74
N ILE A 36 10.72 14.92 -8.65
CA ILE A 36 10.38 14.30 -7.38
C ILE A 36 11.50 13.31 -7.02
N PRO A 37 12.22 13.52 -5.91
CA PRO A 37 13.27 12.61 -5.50
C PRO A 37 12.68 11.28 -4.99
N VAL A 38 13.43 10.20 -5.19
CA VAL A 38 13.13 8.91 -4.57
C VAL A 38 13.51 8.99 -3.09
N CYS A 39 12.61 8.57 -2.20
CA CYS A 39 12.89 8.54 -0.78
C CYS A 39 14.03 7.57 -0.47
N THR A 40 14.99 8.04 0.32
CA THR A 40 16.13 7.24 0.77
C THR A 40 15.86 6.65 2.16
N GLU A 41 16.75 5.75 2.60
CA GLU A 41 16.71 5.24 3.98
C GLU A 41 16.89 6.38 5.02
N GLU A 42 17.67 7.40 4.67
CA GLU A 42 17.85 8.59 5.50
C GLU A 42 16.54 9.37 5.64
N THR A 43 15.80 9.53 4.54
CA THR A 43 14.46 10.13 4.56
C THR A 43 13.52 9.34 5.45
N LEU A 44 13.49 8.01 5.30
CA LEU A 44 12.64 7.14 6.09
C LEU A 44 12.99 7.20 7.59
N GLN A 45 14.29 7.27 7.92
CA GLN A 45 14.72 7.44 9.30
C GLN A 45 14.29 8.79 9.88
N SER A 46 14.41 9.87 9.11
CA SER A 46 13.94 11.20 9.52
C SER A 46 12.43 11.22 9.80
N ILE A 47 11.65 10.45 9.03
CA ILE A 47 10.21 10.29 9.25
C ILE A 47 9.93 9.51 10.54
N ARG A 48 10.69 8.44 10.80
CA ARG A 48 10.55 7.65 12.04
C ARG A 48 10.92 8.42 13.29
N ASP A 49 11.79 9.41 13.17
CA ASP A 49 12.22 10.27 14.28
C ASP A 49 11.23 11.40 14.62
N VAL A 50 10.17 11.58 13.83
CA VAL A 50 9.09 12.53 14.12
C VAL A 50 8.36 12.12 15.40
N GLU A 51 8.08 13.10 16.26
CA GLU A 51 7.39 12.87 17.54
C GLU A 51 6.04 12.18 17.33
N ASN A 52 5.75 11.19 18.15
CA ASN A 52 4.54 10.34 18.12
C ASN A 52 4.42 9.40 16.89
N VAL A 53 5.39 9.32 16.01
CA VAL A 53 5.46 8.27 14.99
C VAL A 53 5.98 6.99 15.63
N GLU A 54 5.16 5.93 15.58
CA GLU A 54 5.54 4.60 16.09
C GLU A 54 6.14 3.72 15.02
N ASP A 55 5.69 3.89 13.77
CA ASP A 55 6.19 3.15 12.61
C ASP A 55 5.95 3.93 11.34
N ALA A 56 6.77 3.70 10.31
CA ALA A 56 6.65 4.32 9.02
C ALA A 56 7.03 3.33 7.90
N ALA A 57 6.31 3.40 6.80
CA ALA A 57 6.53 2.55 5.63
C ALA A 57 6.47 3.37 4.34
N LEU A 58 7.40 3.09 3.43
CA LEU A 58 7.35 3.59 2.06
C LEU A 58 6.56 2.61 1.19
N TYR A 59 5.78 3.15 0.27
CA TYR A 59 5.09 2.34 -0.71
C TYR A 59 4.85 3.10 -2.02
N THR A 60 4.70 2.35 -3.10
CA THR A 60 4.14 2.81 -4.37
C THR A 60 2.82 2.10 -4.58
N SER A 61 1.90 2.71 -5.29
CA SER A 61 0.61 2.09 -5.59
C SER A 61 0.05 2.53 -6.93
N ARG A 62 -0.66 1.61 -7.58
CA ARG A 62 -1.48 1.88 -8.76
C ARG A 62 -2.77 1.09 -8.72
N THR A 63 -3.83 1.68 -9.27
CA THR A 63 -5.02 0.94 -9.65
C THR A 63 -4.86 0.52 -11.11
N ASP A 64 -4.81 -0.79 -11.36
CA ASP A 64 -4.60 -1.33 -12.70
C ASP A 64 -5.94 -1.62 -13.38
N TYR A 65 -6.36 -0.72 -14.26
CA TYR A 65 -7.56 -0.88 -15.09
C TYR A 65 -7.26 -1.51 -16.46
N ASN A 66 -5.99 -1.54 -16.87
CA ASN A 66 -5.63 -1.94 -18.24
C ASN A 66 -5.25 -3.42 -18.34
N SER A 67 -4.38 -3.88 -17.42
CA SER A 67 -3.82 -5.23 -17.50
C SER A 67 -4.51 -6.20 -16.54
N GLY A 68 -4.96 -5.72 -15.38
CA GLY A 68 -5.59 -6.54 -14.36
C GLY A 68 -4.64 -7.52 -13.66
N VAL A 69 -5.23 -8.29 -12.75
CA VAL A 69 -4.58 -9.39 -12.05
C VAL A 69 -5.31 -10.68 -12.40
N TYR A 70 -4.58 -11.72 -12.78
CA TYR A 70 -5.16 -12.97 -13.28
C TYR A 70 -4.63 -14.21 -12.56
N TYR A 71 -5.52 -15.18 -12.36
CA TYR A 71 -5.19 -16.56 -12.06
C TYR A 71 -5.92 -17.45 -13.07
N GLY A 72 -5.16 -18.06 -14.00
CA GLY A 72 -5.77 -18.80 -15.11
C GLY A 72 -6.73 -17.93 -15.93
N ASN A 73 -8.01 -18.30 -15.94
CA ASN A 73 -9.05 -17.54 -16.64
C ASN A 73 -9.80 -16.53 -15.74
N ASN A 74 -9.52 -16.55 -14.44
CA ASN A 74 -10.13 -15.62 -13.50
C ASN A 74 -9.29 -14.34 -13.43
N GLY A 75 -9.94 -13.19 -13.55
CA GLY A 75 -9.26 -11.89 -13.54
C GLY A 75 -9.99 -10.84 -12.74
N ILE A 76 -9.24 -9.91 -12.17
CA ILE A 76 -9.74 -8.71 -11.50
C ILE A 76 -9.23 -7.49 -12.24
N THR A 77 -10.16 -6.69 -12.77
CA THR A 77 -9.86 -5.39 -13.35
C THR A 77 -10.00 -4.33 -12.26
N GLY A 78 -9.08 -3.37 -12.19
CA GLY A 78 -9.11 -2.33 -11.16
C GLY A 78 -8.57 -2.79 -9.80
N ALA A 79 -7.81 -3.87 -9.76
CA ALA A 79 -7.05 -4.23 -8.57
C ALA A 79 -6.03 -3.15 -8.22
N GLN A 80 -5.85 -2.90 -6.92
CA GLN A 80 -4.82 -2.02 -6.41
C GLN A 80 -3.53 -2.82 -6.20
N ILE A 81 -2.47 -2.42 -6.89
CA ILE A 81 -1.15 -3.03 -6.77
C ILE A 81 -0.28 -2.12 -5.90
N PHE A 82 0.36 -2.70 -4.90
CA PHE A 82 1.23 -2.00 -3.96
C PHE A 82 2.65 -2.59 -4.01
N GLY A 83 3.64 -1.74 -4.22
CA GLY A 83 5.04 -2.07 -3.98
C GLY A 83 5.42 -1.60 -2.59
N VAL A 84 5.74 -2.52 -1.68
CA VAL A 84 5.84 -2.24 -0.25
C VAL A 84 7.16 -2.67 0.35
N ASP A 85 7.55 -2.04 1.46
CA ASP A 85 8.60 -2.51 2.35
C ASP A 85 8.06 -3.47 3.42
N ASN A 86 8.94 -3.97 4.30
CA ASN A 86 8.56 -4.90 5.37
C ASN A 86 7.65 -4.28 6.44
N SER A 87 7.70 -2.96 6.63
CA SER A 87 6.93 -2.25 7.66
C SER A 87 5.50 -1.94 7.24
N TYR A 88 5.17 -2.08 5.94
CA TYR A 88 3.89 -1.64 5.41
C TYR A 88 2.69 -2.29 6.09
N PHE A 89 2.73 -3.60 6.30
CA PHE A 89 1.58 -4.33 6.86
C PHE A 89 1.31 -3.93 8.31
N SER A 90 2.35 -3.87 9.15
CA SER A 90 2.21 -3.43 10.54
C SER A 90 1.76 -1.98 10.66
N THR A 91 2.30 -1.10 9.81
CA THR A 91 1.95 0.32 9.79
C THR A 91 0.50 0.54 9.39
N ASN A 92 -0.03 -0.27 8.47
CA ASN A 92 -1.39 -0.14 7.94
C ASN A 92 -2.42 -1.09 8.59
N GLY A 93 -2.06 -1.75 9.69
CA GLY A 93 -3.00 -2.61 10.44
C GLY A 93 -3.44 -3.85 9.67
N LEU A 94 -2.58 -4.38 8.82
CA LEU A 94 -2.79 -5.63 8.11
C LEU A 94 -2.06 -6.76 8.82
N VAL A 95 -2.76 -7.88 9.03
CA VAL A 95 -2.21 -9.06 9.67
C VAL A 95 -2.19 -10.24 8.71
N LEU A 96 -1.17 -11.07 8.84
CA LEU A 96 -1.06 -12.29 8.08
C LEU A 96 -2.13 -13.29 8.53
N LYS A 97 -2.96 -13.73 7.59
CA LYS A 97 -3.98 -14.77 7.82
C LYS A 97 -3.43 -16.16 7.50
N ASP A 98 -2.68 -16.28 6.42
CA ASP A 98 -2.09 -17.54 5.97
C ASP A 98 -0.79 -17.30 5.20
N GLY A 99 0.06 -18.33 5.12
CA GLY A 99 1.34 -18.26 4.43
C GLY A 99 2.42 -17.54 5.22
N ARG A 100 3.19 -16.66 4.58
CA ARG A 100 4.28 -15.89 5.18
C ARG A 100 4.33 -14.45 4.71
N SER A 101 4.90 -13.58 5.53
CA SER A 101 5.27 -12.21 5.14
C SER A 101 6.51 -12.19 4.25
N PHE A 102 6.80 -11.02 3.67
CA PHE A 102 8.07 -10.80 2.99
C PHE A 102 9.24 -10.91 3.96
N VAL A 103 10.37 -11.37 3.44
CA VAL A 103 11.66 -11.44 4.14
C VAL A 103 12.70 -10.70 3.31
N ASP A 104 13.82 -10.31 3.94
CA ASP A 104 14.86 -9.51 3.27
C ASP A 104 15.35 -10.10 1.95
N SER A 105 15.41 -11.43 1.85
CA SER A 105 15.81 -12.10 0.61
C SER A 105 14.79 -11.95 -0.52
N ASP A 106 13.54 -11.63 -0.25
CA ASP A 106 12.55 -11.33 -1.30
C ASP A 106 12.87 -10.02 -2.00
N PHE A 107 13.43 -9.06 -1.28
CA PHE A 107 13.88 -7.76 -1.82
C PHE A 107 15.26 -7.86 -2.48
N THR A 108 16.24 -8.41 -1.79
CA THR A 108 17.63 -8.45 -2.25
C THR A 108 17.85 -9.38 -3.44
N ALA A 109 17.06 -10.46 -3.53
CA ALA A 109 17.11 -11.40 -4.64
C ALA A 109 16.04 -11.13 -5.72
N PHE A 110 15.32 -9.99 -5.65
CA PHE A 110 14.28 -9.61 -6.61
C PHE A 110 13.29 -10.74 -6.89
N ARG A 111 12.74 -11.34 -5.84
CA ARG A 111 11.84 -12.48 -5.98
C ARG A 111 10.46 -12.04 -6.46
N SER A 112 9.94 -12.71 -7.48
CA SER A 112 8.59 -12.53 -8.00
C SER A 112 7.56 -13.21 -7.08
N VAL A 113 7.34 -12.64 -5.91
CA VAL A 113 6.39 -13.12 -4.90
C VAL A 113 5.35 -12.04 -4.60
N ALA A 114 4.15 -12.46 -4.25
CA ALA A 114 3.04 -11.58 -3.92
C ALA A 114 2.34 -12.00 -2.64
N ILE A 115 1.82 -11.03 -1.91
CA ILE A 115 0.85 -11.20 -0.84
C ILE A 115 -0.45 -10.58 -1.33
N ILE A 116 -1.57 -11.23 -1.08
CA ILE A 116 -2.90 -10.77 -1.49
C ILE A 116 -3.81 -10.59 -0.29
N ASP A 117 -4.80 -9.73 -0.40
CA ASP A 117 -5.85 -9.66 0.61
C ASP A 117 -6.92 -10.74 0.41
N ILE A 118 -7.79 -10.92 1.41
CA ILE A 118 -8.87 -11.92 1.37
C ILE A 118 -9.78 -11.69 0.17
N GLY A 119 -10.16 -10.44 -0.12
CA GLY A 119 -11.03 -10.13 -1.25
C GLY A 119 -10.45 -10.56 -2.59
N THR A 120 -9.13 -10.40 -2.77
CA THR A 120 -8.41 -10.90 -3.94
C THR A 120 -8.39 -12.44 -3.98
N ALA A 121 -8.13 -13.08 -2.83
CA ALA A 121 -8.13 -14.55 -2.73
C ALA A 121 -9.49 -15.12 -3.12
N ASP A 122 -10.57 -14.60 -2.57
CA ASP A 122 -11.94 -15.05 -2.86
C ASP A 122 -12.30 -14.85 -4.34
N SER A 123 -11.91 -13.71 -4.92
CA SER A 123 -12.26 -13.35 -6.30
C SER A 123 -11.49 -14.16 -7.36
N LEU A 124 -10.21 -14.48 -7.10
CA LEU A 124 -9.36 -15.17 -8.07
C LEU A 124 -9.42 -16.69 -7.95
N PHE A 125 -9.55 -17.23 -6.73
CA PHE A 125 -9.32 -18.64 -6.45
C PHE A 125 -10.59 -19.45 -6.19
N ASP A 126 -11.75 -18.79 -6.03
CA ASP A 126 -13.06 -19.45 -5.87
C ASP A 126 -13.08 -20.55 -4.79
N GLY A 127 -12.37 -20.29 -3.67
CA GLY A 127 -12.25 -21.22 -2.55
C GLY A 127 -11.05 -22.19 -2.62
N ASP A 128 -10.28 -22.19 -3.69
CA ASP A 128 -9.00 -22.91 -3.74
C ASP A 128 -7.94 -22.21 -2.90
N ASP A 129 -6.98 -22.99 -2.37
CA ASP A 129 -5.84 -22.43 -1.62
C ASP A 129 -4.92 -21.62 -2.55
N PRO A 130 -4.76 -20.30 -2.31
CA PRO A 130 -3.89 -19.45 -3.14
C PRO A 130 -2.40 -19.66 -2.92
N ILE A 131 -1.99 -20.19 -1.75
CA ILE A 131 -0.57 -20.28 -1.39
C ILE A 131 0.20 -21.18 -2.32
N GLY A 132 1.31 -20.68 -2.86
CA GLY A 132 2.14 -21.39 -3.85
C GLY A 132 1.63 -21.33 -5.28
N LYS A 133 0.44 -20.75 -5.52
CA LYS A 133 -0.08 -20.56 -6.87
C LYS A 133 0.54 -19.33 -7.53
N THR A 134 0.56 -19.33 -8.86
CA THR A 134 1.09 -18.22 -9.66
C THR A 134 -0.05 -17.36 -10.17
N ILE A 135 0.00 -16.09 -9.88
CA ILE A 135 -0.86 -15.05 -10.45
C ILE A 135 -0.07 -14.21 -11.45
N GLU A 136 -0.75 -13.57 -12.38
CA GLU A 136 -0.15 -12.61 -13.30
C GLU A 136 -0.52 -11.19 -12.89
N ILE A 137 0.50 -10.34 -12.74
CA ILE A 137 0.37 -8.90 -12.50
C ILE A 137 1.03 -8.19 -13.68
N ASN A 138 0.28 -7.42 -14.43
CA ASN A 138 0.76 -6.78 -15.67
C ASN A 138 1.50 -7.79 -16.58
N GLN A 139 0.91 -8.98 -16.77
CA GLN A 139 1.45 -10.09 -17.56
C GLN A 139 2.74 -10.74 -17.02
N LEU A 140 3.18 -10.36 -15.83
CA LEU A 140 4.34 -10.95 -15.16
C LEU A 140 3.90 -11.94 -14.09
N PRO A 141 4.55 -13.11 -14.00
CA PRO A 141 4.17 -14.15 -13.03
C PRO A 141 4.70 -13.80 -11.63
N PHE A 142 3.84 -13.96 -10.62
CA PHE A 142 4.17 -13.83 -9.20
C PHE A 142 3.60 -15.02 -8.43
N THR A 143 4.41 -15.59 -7.53
CA THR A 143 3.94 -16.66 -6.65
C THR A 143 3.29 -16.07 -5.42
N VAL A 144 2.05 -16.44 -5.12
CA VAL A 144 1.36 -16.05 -3.89
C VAL A 144 2.01 -16.77 -2.71
N ILE A 145 2.51 -15.98 -1.74
CA ILE A 145 3.19 -16.50 -0.55
C ILE A 145 2.46 -16.22 0.75
N GLY A 146 1.49 -15.32 0.74
CA GLY A 146 0.74 -14.95 1.93
C GLY A 146 -0.61 -14.33 1.59
N ILE A 147 -1.51 -14.42 2.57
CA ILE A 147 -2.82 -13.78 2.56
C ILE A 147 -2.90 -12.88 3.78
N VAL A 148 -3.34 -11.63 3.59
CA VAL A 148 -3.52 -10.66 4.67
C VAL A 148 -4.98 -10.26 4.82
N GLU A 149 -5.33 -9.88 6.03
CA GLU A 149 -6.61 -9.28 6.38
C GLU A 149 -6.40 -8.07 7.27
N GLU A 150 -7.42 -7.24 7.40
CA GLU A 150 -7.37 -6.15 8.37
C GLU A 150 -7.47 -6.70 9.80
N ASP A 151 -6.65 -6.18 10.69
CA ASP A 151 -6.71 -6.55 12.10
C ASP A 151 -8.05 -6.06 12.69
N SER A 152 -8.87 -6.99 13.17
CA SER A 152 -10.19 -6.70 13.76
C SER A 152 -10.16 -5.75 14.96
N LYS A 153 -8.99 -5.60 15.61
CA LYS A 153 -8.79 -4.62 16.70
C LYS A 153 -8.87 -3.16 16.22
N PHE A 154 -8.76 -2.96 14.94
CA PHE A 154 -8.73 -1.65 14.31
C PHE A 154 -9.98 -1.38 13.45
N GLU A 155 -11.07 -2.11 13.67
CA GLU A 155 -12.33 -1.78 13.03
C GLU A 155 -12.77 -0.37 13.44
N PRO A 156 -12.98 0.56 12.49
CA PRO A 156 -13.41 1.90 12.83
C PRO A 156 -14.81 1.88 13.43
N VAL A 157 -15.03 2.76 14.38
CA VAL A 157 -16.40 3.04 14.84
C VAL A 157 -17.11 3.81 13.75
N ILE A 158 -18.03 3.15 13.05
CA ILE A 158 -18.82 3.74 11.98
C ILE A 158 -20.02 4.45 12.59
N ASN A 159 -20.07 5.78 12.47
CA ASN A 159 -21.11 6.61 13.09
C ASN A 159 -22.14 7.11 12.07
N SER A 160 -21.91 6.94 10.78
CA SER A 160 -22.83 7.40 9.73
C SER A 160 -22.90 6.42 8.55
N ILE A 161 -23.99 6.52 7.79
CA ILE A 161 -24.17 5.76 6.53
C ILE A 161 -23.09 6.12 5.50
N GLU A 162 -22.66 7.38 5.45
CA GLU A 162 -21.60 7.84 4.53
C GLU A 162 -20.24 7.25 4.91
N GLU A 163 -19.91 7.22 6.21
CA GLU A 163 -18.72 6.53 6.72
C GLU A 163 -18.76 5.05 6.40
N TYR A 164 -19.91 4.40 6.54
CA TYR A 164 -20.11 2.99 6.20
C TYR A 164 -19.80 2.73 4.72
N TYR A 165 -20.40 3.50 3.81
CA TYR A 165 -20.15 3.32 2.39
C TYR A 165 -18.70 3.63 2.01
N THR A 166 -18.11 4.67 2.56
CA THR A 166 -16.69 5.01 2.32
C THR A 166 -15.76 3.90 2.80
N TYR A 167 -16.01 3.36 3.99
CA TYR A 167 -15.21 2.28 4.56
C TYR A 167 -15.33 0.99 3.73
N TYR A 168 -16.54 0.57 3.38
CA TYR A 168 -16.74 -0.64 2.61
C TYR A 168 -16.38 -0.50 1.13
N ALA A 169 -16.53 0.67 0.52
CA ALA A 169 -16.06 0.92 -0.85
C ALA A 169 -14.54 0.75 -0.96
N ASN A 170 -13.79 1.19 0.05
CA ASN A 170 -12.34 1.00 0.11
C ASN A 170 -11.94 -0.46 0.39
N ARG A 171 -12.77 -1.23 1.07
CA ARG A 171 -12.54 -2.67 1.34
C ARG A 171 -12.90 -3.58 0.17
N SER A 172 -13.75 -3.14 -0.73
CA SER A 172 -14.18 -3.93 -1.89
C SER A 172 -13.14 -3.97 -3.02
N SER A 173 -12.09 -3.15 -2.93
CA SER A 173 -11.01 -3.16 -3.92
C SER A 173 -10.04 -4.30 -3.62
N ALA A 174 -9.83 -5.18 -4.58
CA ALA A 174 -8.78 -6.20 -4.48
C ALA A 174 -7.41 -5.55 -4.35
N ARG A 175 -6.62 -6.02 -3.38
CA ARG A 175 -5.26 -5.51 -3.10
C ARG A 175 -4.22 -6.61 -3.27
N VAL A 176 -3.18 -6.28 -4.02
CA VAL A 176 -2.04 -7.15 -4.25
C VAL A 176 -0.77 -6.42 -3.86
N PHE A 177 0.06 -7.06 -3.07
CA PHE A 177 1.30 -6.50 -2.54
C PHE A 177 2.49 -7.27 -3.10
N VAL A 178 3.48 -6.53 -3.59
CA VAL A 178 4.75 -7.07 -4.08
C VAL A 178 5.91 -6.39 -3.34
N PRO A 179 7.10 -7.01 -3.24
CA PRO A 179 8.26 -6.32 -2.71
C PRO A 179 8.55 -5.05 -3.51
N SER A 180 8.86 -3.94 -2.85
CA SER A 180 9.16 -2.66 -3.50
C SER A 180 10.27 -2.78 -4.56
N ALA A 181 11.23 -3.67 -4.34
CA ALA A 181 12.29 -3.97 -5.29
C ALA A 181 11.79 -4.53 -6.63
N MET A 182 10.60 -5.12 -6.68
CA MET A 182 9.97 -5.63 -7.89
C MET A 182 9.12 -4.61 -8.64
N TRP A 183 8.87 -3.44 -8.05
CA TRP A 183 8.06 -2.40 -8.69
C TRP A 183 8.58 -1.96 -10.07
N PRO A 184 9.90 -1.73 -10.25
CA PRO A 184 10.45 -1.36 -11.56
C PRO A 184 10.28 -2.41 -12.65
N ALA A 185 10.13 -3.67 -12.29
CA ALA A 185 9.86 -4.74 -13.25
C ALA A 185 8.41 -4.71 -13.78
N ILE A 186 7.47 -4.24 -12.95
CA ILE A 186 6.04 -4.20 -13.29
C ILE A 186 5.69 -2.85 -13.97
N TYR A 187 6.23 -1.74 -13.44
CA TYR A 187 5.90 -0.38 -13.85
C TYR A 187 7.15 0.45 -14.18
N SER A 188 7.49 1.45 -13.37
CA SER A 188 8.62 2.35 -13.62
C SER A 188 9.53 2.48 -12.40
N PHE A 189 10.82 2.76 -12.68
CA PHE A 189 11.85 2.80 -11.65
C PHE A 189 11.74 4.01 -10.71
N ASP A 190 11.38 5.16 -11.26
CA ASP A 190 11.44 6.48 -10.62
C ASP A 190 10.05 7.01 -10.25
N GLU A 191 9.12 6.14 -9.92
CA GLU A 191 7.81 6.56 -9.46
C GLU A 191 7.89 7.18 -8.07
N PRO A 192 7.16 8.29 -7.83
CA PRO A 192 7.10 8.89 -6.52
C PRO A 192 6.51 7.91 -5.49
N GLN A 193 7.19 7.81 -4.36
CA GLN A 193 6.75 6.97 -3.26
C GLN A 193 5.78 7.75 -2.36
N SER A 194 4.84 7.02 -1.79
CA SER A 194 3.98 7.49 -0.71
C SER A 194 4.50 6.97 0.64
N VAL A 195 4.08 7.60 1.72
CA VAL A 195 4.45 7.22 3.08
C VAL A 195 3.19 6.92 3.88
N SER A 196 3.19 5.80 4.58
CA SER A 196 2.25 5.55 5.68
C SER A 196 2.99 5.71 7.00
N ILE A 197 2.39 6.39 7.96
CA ILE A 197 2.86 6.43 9.34
C ILE A 197 1.77 5.94 10.27
N ARG A 198 2.17 5.20 11.31
CA ARG A 198 1.32 4.91 12.45
C ARG A 198 1.74 5.81 13.60
N VAL A 199 0.77 6.44 14.23
CA VAL A 199 1.00 7.37 15.34
C VAL A 199 0.40 6.85 16.63
N SER A 200 0.94 7.31 17.76
CA SER A 200 0.58 6.83 19.10
C SER A 200 -0.85 7.14 19.52
N SER A 201 -1.46 8.18 18.93
CA SER A 201 -2.84 8.58 19.24
C SER A 201 -3.51 9.28 18.08
N THR A 202 -4.83 9.31 18.08
CA THR A 202 -5.63 10.04 17.07
C THR A 202 -5.33 11.56 17.08
N GLU A 203 -5.08 12.12 18.26
CA GLU A 203 -4.75 13.55 18.42
C GLU A 203 -3.41 13.90 17.76
N ALA A 204 -2.46 12.97 17.73
CA ALA A 204 -1.16 13.17 17.11
C ALA A 204 -1.18 13.11 15.57
N MET A 205 -2.22 12.55 14.96
CA MET A 205 -2.29 12.30 13.51
C MET A 205 -2.05 13.58 12.68
N THR A 206 -2.69 14.69 13.07
CA THR A 206 -2.61 15.93 12.32
C THR A 206 -1.20 16.52 12.34
N ASN A 207 -0.59 16.61 13.51
CA ASN A 207 0.75 17.22 13.65
C ASN A 207 1.83 16.34 13.03
N ALA A 208 1.87 15.05 13.37
CA ALA A 208 2.84 14.13 12.81
C ALA A 208 2.72 14.05 11.27
N GLY A 209 1.49 13.98 10.74
CA GLY A 209 1.27 13.97 9.29
C GLY A 209 1.75 15.25 8.60
N GLN A 210 1.63 16.42 9.26
CA GLN A 210 2.14 17.68 8.72
C GLN A 210 3.67 17.73 8.74
N GLU A 211 4.31 17.32 9.83
CA GLU A 211 5.78 17.30 9.94
C GLU A 211 6.40 16.35 8.89
N VAL A 212 5.80 15.18 8.68
CA VAL A 212 6.26 14.25 7.64
C VAL A 212 6.07 14.83 6.23
N ALA A 213 4.94 15.50 5.97
CA ALA A 213 4.73 16.17 4.69
C ALA A 213 5.75 17.30 4.46
N ASP A 214 6.14 18.02 5.50
CA ASP A 214 7.16 19.07 5.43
C ASP A 214 8.55 18.51 5.15
N ILE A 215 8.91 17.35 5.76
CA ILE A 215 10.15 16.63 5.44
C ILE A 215 10.21 16.25 3.95
N LEU A 216 9.13 15.69 3.42
CA LEU A 216 9.07 15.27 2.02
C LEU A 216 9.04 16.46 1.03
N ASN A 217 8.46 17.58 1.41
CA ASN A 217 8.45 18.80 0.58
C ASN A 217 9.80 19.56 0.59
N ALA A 218 10.67 19.26 1.56
CA ALA A 218 11.98 19.89 1.69
C ALA A 218 13.08 19.21 0.84
N GLN A 219 12.82 18.04 0.26
CA GLN A 219 13.71 17.31 -0.64
C GLN A 219 13.61 17.83 -2.08
#